data_1515ba2d02496c4748da2ab96c47779a
#
_entry.id   1515ba2d02496c4748da2ab96c47779a
#
_cell.length_a   1.000
_cell.length_b   1.000
_cell.length_c   1.000
_cell.angle_alpha   90.00
_cell.angle_beta   90.00
_cell.angle_gamma   90.00
#
_symmetry.space_group_name_H-M   'P 1'
#
loop_
_entity.id
_entity.type
_entity.pdbx_description
1 polymer ?
#
loop_
_entity_poly.entity_id
_entity_poly.type
_entity_poly.pdbx_seq_one_letter_code
_entity_poly.pdbx_strand_id
1 'polypeptide(L)'
;YIMSNLSQSHSQFQDGRAIPVSIFDQAQHANVIQSDAEAIEVAERLAKVFAKEASLRDQERRLPLEEVQQYSQSGLWAITVPRAYGGAQVRYRSLAEVVKIISSVDPSLGQIAQNHWAFVEHIRLDATAQQKQFFFDLLLKGIRFGNAFSEKGSQTVADLKTTIHKKQHGYEINGEKFFATGALLAHWIPTVAVDDNGL
;
A
#
# COMPACT_ATOMS: atom_id res chain seq x y z
N TYR A 1 -6.75 -15.28 -4.97
CA TYR A 1 -6.65 -14.43 -3.77
C TYR A 1 -7.48 -15.05 -2.65
N ILE A 2 -6.79 -15.60 -1.68
CA ILE A 2 -7.42 -16.29 -0.56
C ILE A 2 -7.28 -15.39 0.66
N MET A 3 -8.42 -14.95 1.20
CA MET A 3 -8.45 -14.34 2.51
C MET A 3 -8.88 -15.37 3.54
N SER A 4 -8.00 -15.72 4.44
CA SER A 4 -8.35 -16.38 5.68
C SER A 4 -8.81 -15.35 6.70
N ASN A 5 -9.87 -15.66 7.46
CA ASN A 5 -10.30 -14.88 8.61
C ASN A 5 -9.15 -14.75 9.62
N LEU A 6 -8.54 -13.57 9.69
CA LEU A 6 -7.59 -13.24 10.73
C LEU A 6 -8.36 -12.73 11.95
N SER A 7 -8.79 -13.65 12.82
CA SER A 7 -9.00 -13.32 14.22
C SER A 7 -7.64 -13.15 14.87
N GLN A 8 -7.43 -11.98 15.43
CA GLN A 8 -6.38 -11.54 16.35
C GLN A 8 -5.42 -12.63 16.88
N SER A 9 -4.18 -12.63 16.38
CA SER A 9 -3.05 -13.07 17.15
C SER A 9 -1.88 -12.12 16.86
N HIS A 10 -1.57 -11.26 17.84
CA HIS A 10 -0.38 -10.44 17.87
C HIS A 10 0.81 -11.35 18.15
N SER A 11 1.52 -11.79 17.11
CA SER A 11 2.84 -12.36 17.29
C SER A 11 3.86 -11.21 17.37
N GLN A 12 4.40 -10.98 18.57
CA GLN A 12 5.52 -10.09 18.80
C GLN A 12 6.75 -10.67 18.09
N PHE A 13 7.25 -10.00 17.06
CA PHE A 13 8.60 -10.24 16.56
C PHE A 13 9.59 -9.66 17.60
N GLN A 14 10.26 -10.53 18.32
CA GLN A 14 11.42 -10.17 19.15
C GLN A 14 12.64 -10.03 18.25
N ASP A 15 12.91 -8.82 17.81
CA ASP A 15 14.25 -8.31 17.51
C ASP A 15 14.16 -6.78 17.41
N GLY A 16 14.31 -6.12 18.51
CA GLY A 16 14.90 -4.82 18.79
C GLY A 16 14.39 -3.56 18.07
N ARG A 17 13.46 -3.64 17.12
CA ARG A 17 12.82 -2.48 16.47
C ARG A 17 11.35 -2.77 16.17
N ALA A 18 10.54 -2.82 17.21
CA ALA A 18 9.10 -2.80 17.05
C ALA A 18 8.68 -1.48 16.38
N ILE A 19 8.09 -1.56 15.18
CA ILE A 19 7.32 -0.44 14.64
C ILE A 19 6.20 -0.18 15.64
N PRO A 20 6.04 1.04 16.16
CA PRO A 20 5.02 1.30 17.17
C PRO A 20 3.64 0.91 16.66
N VAL A 21 2.89 0.12 17.43
CA VAL A 21 1.50 -0.30 17.16
C VAL A 21 0.58 0.91 16.90
N SER A 22 0.96 2.10 17.38
CA SER A 22 0.29 3.39 17.14
C SER A 22 0.16 3.80 15.66
N ILE A 23 0.95 3.24 14.73
CA ILE A 23 0.81 3.51 13.30
C ILE A 23 -0.51 2.94 12.78
N PHE A 24 -1.00 1.85 13.35
CA PHE A 24 -2.25 1.21 12.95
C PHE A 24 -3.50 1.90 13.52
N ASP A 25 -3.41 2.50 14.70
CA ASP A 25 -4.52 3.21 15.34
C ASP A 25 -4.82 4.57 14.69
N GLN A 26 -3.86 5.19 14.02
CA GLN A 26 -4.02 6.51 13.43
C GLN A 26 -4.69 6.52 12.03
N ALA A 27 -4.91 5.37 11.43
CA ALA A 27 -5.54 5.25 10.10
C ALA A 27 -7.07 5.53 10.10
N GLN A 28 -7.67 5.83 11.25
CA GLN A 28 -9.13 5.91 11.39
C GLN A 28 -9.77 7.22 10.90
N HIS A 29 -8.99 8.22 10.46
CA HIS A 29 -9.50 9.54 10.07
C HIS A 29 -8.82 10.11 8.82
N ALA A 30 -8.89 9.38 7.70
CA ALA A 30 -8.44 9.95 6.43
C ALA A 30 -9.52 10.87 5.83
N ASN A 31 -9.08 11.95 5.19
CA ASN A 31 -9.94 12.76 4.35
C ASN A 31 -10.46 11.91 3.17
N VAL A 32 -11.67 12.18 2.71
CA VAL A 32 -12.23 11.55 1.51
C VAL A 32 -12.28 12.60 0.39
N ILE A 33 -11.32 12.53 -0.50
CA ILE A 33 -11.23 13.41 -1.67
C ILE A 33 -12.45 13.19 -2.58
N GLN A 34 -13.02 14.28 -3.10
CA GLN A 34 -14.26 14.28 -3.86
C GLN A 34 -14.09 14.52 -5.36
N SER A 35 -12.93 15.03 -5.79
CA SER A 35 -12.72 15.43 -7.19
C SER A 35 -11.27 15.34 -7.66
N ASP A 36 -11.08 15.33 -8.98
CA ASP A 36 -9.77 15.45 -9.62
C ASP A 36 -9.01 16.72 -9.19
N ALA A 37 -9.71 17.85 -9.11
CA ALA A 37 -9.12 19.13 -8.73
C ALA A 37 -8.63 19.11 -7.28
N GLU A 38 -9.44 18.59 -6.36
CA GLU A 38 -9.08 18.45 -4.96
C GLU A 38 -7.87 17.51 -4.78
N ALA A 39 -7.81 16.40 -5.53
CA ALA A 39 -6.67 15.49 -5.47
C ALA A 39 -5.35 16.19 -5.83
N ILE A 40 -5.36 17.03 -6.87
CA ILE A 40 -4.20 17.81 -7.31
C ILE A 40 -3.82 18.85 -6.25
N GLU A 41 -4.79 19.61 -5.74
CA GLU A 41 -4.57 20.63 -4.70
C GLU A 41 -3.96 20.01 -3.42
N VAL A 42 -4.50 18.86 -2.99
CA VAL A 42 -3.96 18.12 -1.83
C VAL A 42 -2.54 17.66 -2.08
N ALA A 43 -2.24 17.14 -3.29
CA ALA A 43 -0.89 16.71 -3.65
C ALA A 43 0.11 17.89 -3.64
N GLU A 44 -0.26 19.05 -4.18
CA GLU A 44 0.57 20.26 -4.17
C GLU A 44 0.85 20.75 -2.74
N ARG A 45 -0.13 20.66 -1.87
CA ARG A 45 0.00 21.02 -0.46
C ARG A 45 0.96 20.09 0.29
N LEU A 46 0.82 18.78 0.09
CA LEU A 46 1.72 17.78 0.67
C LEU A 46 3.14 17.88 0.11
N ALA A 47 3.30 18.11 -1.18
CA ALA A 47 4.60 18.27 -1.81
C ALA A 47 5.42 19.39 -1.15
N LYS A 48 4.79 20.53 -0.80
CA LYS A 48 5.43 21.62 -0.06
C LYS A 48 5.93 21.20 1.33
N VAL A 49 5.23 20.27 1.97
CA VAL A 49 5.63 19.75 3.28
C VAL A 49 6.77 18.74 3.12
N PHE A 50 6.64 17.80 2.19
CA PHE A 50 7.60 16.74 1.98
C PHE A 50 8.97 17.24 1.49
N ALA A 51 8.97 18.30 0.67
CA ALA A 51 10.18 18.92 0.15
C ALA A 51 11.13 19.44 1.26
N LYS A 52 10.60 19.79 2.44
CA LYS A 52 11.39 20.42 3.51
C LYS A 52 12.54 19.54 3.99
N GLU A 53 12.32 18.23 4.08
CA GLU A 53 13.31 17.30 4.62
C GLU A 53 13.68 16.16 3.67
N ALA A 54 13.18 16.15 2.43
CA ALA A 54 13.39 15.05 1.50
C ALA A 54 14.88 14.71 1.31
N SER A 55 15.72 15.71 1.06
CA SER A 55 17.18 15.53 0.91
C SER A 55 17.86 15.05 2.19
N LEU A 56 17.46 15.57 3.35
CA LEU A 56 18.01 15.16 4.65
C LEU A 56 17.61 13.72 4.98
N ARG A 57 16.35 13.34 4.75
CA ARG A 57 15.87 11.95 4.93
C ARG A 57 16.67 10.97 4.09
N ASP A 58 16.93 11.32 2.83
CA ASP A 58 17.71 10.48 1.92
C ASP A 58 19.16 10.29 2.40
N GLN A 59 19.82 11.37 2.78
CA GLN A 59 21.19 11.35 3.33
C GLN A 59 21.28 10.51 4.61
N GLU A 60 20.33 10.64 5.50
CA GLU A 60 20.27 9.92 6.79
C GLU A 60 19.71 8.50 6.64
N ARG A 61 19.20 8.13 5.47
CA ARG A 61 18.48 6.85 5.22
C ARG A 61 17.32 6.63 6.21
N ARG A 62 16.66 7.71 6.56
CA ARG A 62 15.55 7.72 7.51
C ARG A 62 14.24 7.33 6.83
N LEU A 63 13.46 6.43 7.45
CA LEU A 63 12.13 6.07 6.93
C LEU A 63 11.17 7.26 7.02
N PRO A 64 10.36 7.53 5.97
CA PRO A 64 9.42 8.66 5.94
C PRO A 64 8.12 8.34 6.71
N LEU A 65 8.21 8.04 8.01
CA LEU A 65 7.07 7.59 8.82
C LEU A 65 5.97 8.64 8.91
N GLU A 66 6.36 9.87 9.22
CA GLU A 66 5.43 10.99 9.37
C GLU A 66 4.80 11.39 8.02
N GLU A 67 5.61 11.45 6.96
CA GLU A 67 5.17 11.80 5.63
C GLU A 67 4.19 10.77 5.07
N VAL A 68 4.46 9.50 5.25
CA VAL A 68 3.54 8.42 4.84
C VAL A 68 2.25 8.46 5.63
N GLN A 69 2.30 8.83 6.91
CA GLN A 69 1.10 9.02 7.73
C GLN A 69 0.28 10.23 7.25
N GLN A 70 0.91 11.37 6.99
CA GLN A 70 0.25 12.54 6.41
C GLN A 70 -0.36 12.23 5.04
N TYR A 71 0.34 11.43 4.23
CA TYR A 71 -0.15 10.97 2.94
C TYR A 71 -1.41 10.10 3.11
N SER A 72 -1.43 9.17 4.08
CA SER A 72 -2.62 8.38 4.41
C SER A 72 -3.80 9.26 4.83
N GLN A 73 -3.57 10.19 5.75
CA GLN A 73 -4.60 11.10 6.28
C GLN A 73 -5.15 12.06 5.22
N SER A 74 -4.37 12.38 4.21
CA SER A 74 -4.78 13.29 3.13
C SER A 74 -5.90 12.74 2.25
N GLY A 75 -6.11 11.42 2.24
CA GLY A 75 -7.06 10.72 1.36
C GLY A 75 -6.51 10.39 -0.03
N LEU A 76 -5.28 10.78 -0.35
CA LEU A 76 -4.70 10.51 -1.68
C LEU A 76 -4.51 9.02 -1.98
N TRP A 77 -4.38 8.16 -0.96
CA TRP A 77 -4.31 6.72 -1.16
C TRP A 77 -5.59 6.12 -1.74
N ALA A 78 -6.76 6.77 -1.54
CA ALA A 78 -8.07 6.27 -1.94
C ALA A 78 -8.65 6.96 -3.19
N ILE A 79 -7.89 7.82 -3.88
CA ILE A 79 -8.44 8.68 -4.97
C ILE A 79 -8.98 7.90 -6.18
N THR A 80 -8.52 6.67 -6.40
CA THR A 80 -9.01 5.80 -7.48
C THR A 80 -10.14 4.86 -7.07
N VAL A 81 -10.50 4.83 -5.77
CA VAL A 81 -11.65 4.07 -5.29
C VAL A 81 -12.91 4.51 -6.03
N PRO A 82 -13.72 3.55 -6.58
CA PRO A 82 -14.91 3.89 -7.35
C PRO A 82 -15.96 4.63 -6.54
N ARG A 83 -16.70 5.52 -7.19
CA ARG A 83 -17.80 6.29 -6.57
C ARG A 83 -18.86 5.41 -5.93
N ALA A 84 -19.14 4.24 -6.53
CA ALA A 84 -20.08 3.27 -5.97
C ALA A 84 -19.69 2.75 -4.57
N TYR A 85 -18.41 2.91 -4.19
CA TYR A 85 -17.87 2.56 -2.87
C TYR A 85 -17.47 3.79 -2.05
N GLY A 86 -17.93 4.98 -2.43
CA GLY A 86 -17.68 6.22 -1.68
C GLY A 86 -16.39 6.96 -2.02
N GLY A 87 -15.64 6.52 -3.02
CA GLY A 87 -14.41 7.19 -3.47
C GLY A 87 -14.64 8.26 -4.54
N ALA A 88 -13.60 9.02 -4.86
CA ALA A 88 -13.64 10.07 -5.88
C ALA A 88 -13.64 9.53 -7.30
N GLN A 89 -13.06 8.35 -7.51
CA GLN A 89 -12.85 7.76 -8.83
C GLN A 89 -12.18 8.76 -9.79
N VAL A 90 -11.06 9.34 -9.33
CA VAL A 90 -10.31 10.30 -10.15
C VAL A 90 -9.83 9.65 -11.44
N ARG A 91 -9.69 10.47 -12.49
CA ARG A 91 -9.17 9.99 -13.76
C ARG A 91 -7.69 9.66 -13.68
N TYR A 92 -7.23 8.68 -14.46
CA TYR A 92 -5.81 8.29 -14.50
C TYR A 92 -4.86 9.45 -14.86
N ARG A 93 -5.33 10.41 -15.66
CA ARG A 93 -4.58 11.64 -15.92
C ARG A 93 -4.31 12.43 -14.64
N SER A 94 -5.30 12.54 -13.77
CA SER A 94 -5.18 13.25 -12.48
C SER A 94 -4.33 12.45 -11.49
N LEU A 95 -4.45 11.12 -11.48
CA LEU A 95 -3.53 10.25 -10.74
C LEU A 95 -2.08 10.44 -11.19
N ALA A 96 -1.82 10.47 -12.50
CA ALA A 96 -0.47 10.71 -13.03
C ALA A 96 0.08 12.08 -12.63
N GLU A 97 -0.76 13.11 -12.58
CA GLU A 97 -0.36 14.44 -12.10
C GLU A 97 -0.03 14.43 -10.61
N VAL A 98 -0.84 13.74 -9.77
CA VAL A 98 -0.55 13.54 -8.34
C VAL A 98 0.81 12.84 -8.15
N VAL A 99 1.05 11.75 -8.88
CA VAL A 99 2.34 11.03 -8.84
C VAL A 99 3.49 11.96 -9.22
N LYS A 100 3.35 12.72 -10.29
CA LYS A 100 4.36 13.67 -10.77
C LYS A 100 4.66 14.74 -9.71
N ILE A 101 3.63 15.35 -9.10
CA ILE A 101 3.77 16.39 -8.07
C ILE A 101 4.56 15.85 -6.88
N ILE A 102 4.18 14.71 -6.33
CA ILE A 102 4.86 14.12 -5.16
C ILE A 102 6.28 13.67 -5.52
N SER A 103 6.46 12.98 -6.65
CA SER A 103 7.77 12.47 -7.07
C SER A 103 8.76 13.57 -7.42
N SER A 104 8.29 14.76 -7.80
CA SER A 104 9.15 15.89 -8.10
C SER A 104 9.89 16.45 -6.88
N VAL A 105 9.37 16.21 -5.69
CA VAL A 105 9.94 16.68 -4.42
C VAL A 105 10.50 15.55 -3.56
N ASP A 106 9.90 14.37 -3.62
CA ASP A 106 10.36 13.16 -2.93
C ASP A 106 10.06 11.91 -3.77
N PRO A 107 11.03 11.45 -4.58
CA PRO A 107 10.87 10.25 -5.40
C PRO A 107 10.56 8.98 -4.61
N SER A 108 11.04 8.88 -3.36
CA SER A 108 10.82 7.72 -2.50
C SER A 108 9.34 7.60 -2.13
N LEU A 109 8.69 8.72 -1.79
CA LEU A 109 7.25 8.75 -1.50
C LEU A 109 6.42 8.47 -2.76
N GLY A 110 6.84 8.95 -3.92
CA GLY A 110 6.22 8.62 -5.20
C GLY A 110 6.30 7.13 -5.52
N GLN A 111 7.45 6.50 -5.28
CA GLN A 111 7.68 5.08 -5.51
C GLN A 111 6.85 4.19 -4.57
N ILE A 112 6.73 4.57 -3.29
CA ILE A 112 5.89 3.85 -2.33
C ILE A 112 4.42 3.86 -2.78
N ALA A 113 3.93 5.03 -3.19
CA ALA A 113 2.55 5.23 -3.59
C ALA A 113 2.18 4.49 -4.89
N GLN A 114 3.09 4.34 -5.83
CA GLN A 114 2.86 3.65 -7.10
C GLN A 114 2.38 2.21 -6.90
N ASN A 115 3.05 1.44 -6.04
CA ASN A 115 2.64 0.07 -5.76
C ASN A 115 1.27 0.00 -5.10
N HIS A 116 0.98 0.92 -4.20
CA HIS A 116 -0.32 0.99 -3.54
C HIS A 116 -1.46 1.14 -4.57
N TRP A 117 -1.38 2.12 -5.48
CA TRP A 117 -2.43 2.33 -6.47
C TRP A 117 -2.55 1.19 -7.48
N ALA A 118 -1.46 0.50 -7.80
CA ALA A 118 -1.50 -0.70 -8.63
C ALA A 118 -2.38 -1.79 -7.98
N PHE A 119 -2.30 -1.96 -6.65
CA PHE A 119 -3.17 -2.90 -5.94
C PHE A 119 -4.61 -2.44 -5.84
N VAL A 120 -4.85 -1.16 -5.65
CA VAL A 120 -6.22 -0.61 -5.66
C VAL A 120 -6.88 -0.91 -7.01
N GLU A 121 -6.14 -0.75 -8.10
CA GLU A 121 -6.63 -1.07 -9.43
C GLU A 121 -6.87 -2.57 -9.63
N HIS A 122 -5.97 -3.42 -9.13
CA HIS A 122 -6.14 -4.86 -9.17
C HIS A 122 -7.40 -5.31 -8.40
N ILE A 123 -7.65 -4.75 -7.20
CA ILE A 123 -8.89 -5.00 -6.46
C ILE A 123 -10.10 -4.55 -7.30
N ARG A 124 -10.02 -3.38 -7.95
CA ARG A 124 -11.11 -2.86 -8.78
C ARG A 124 -11.46 -3.80 -9.93
N LEU A 125 -10.47 -4.42 -10.56
CA LEU A 125 -10.66 -5.32 -11.70
C LEU A 125 -11.12 -6.72 -11.28
N ASP A 126 -10.36 -7.35 -10.38
CA ASP A 126 -10.38 -8.80 -10.21
C ASP A 126 -11.03 -9.30 -8.91
N ALA A 127 -11.21 -8.41 -7.91
CA ALA A 127 -11.79 -8.82 -6.63
C ALA A 127 -13.31 -9.07 -6.73
N THR A 128 -13.82 -9.96 -5.87
CA THR A 128 -15.26 -10.14 -5.68
C THR A 128 -15.93 -8.89 -5.10
N ALA A 129 -17.24 -8.77 -5.22
CA ALA A 129 -17.97 -7.62 -4.66
C ALA A 129 -17.74 -7.47 -3.14
N GLN A 130 -17.69 -8.58 -2.40
CA GLN A 130 -17.42 -8.58 -0.96
C GLN A 130 -16.00 -8.09 -0.64
N GLN A 131 -15.00 -8.54 -1.39
CA GLN A 131 -13.61 -8.09 -1.25
C GLN A 131 -13.46 -6.61 -1.61
N LYS A 132 -14.11 -6.15 -2.68
CA LYS A 132 -14.15 -4.73 -3.06
C LYS A 132 -14.69 -3.88 -1.92
N GLN A 133 -15.85 -4.25 -1.36
CA GLN A 133 -16.43 -3.50 -0.24
C GLN A 133 -15.46 -3.44 0.94
N PHE A 134 -14.89 -4.59 1.35
CA PHE A 134 -13.96 -4.66 2.47
C PHE A 134 -12.72 -3.79 2.27
N PHE A 135 -12.04 -3.90 1.12
CA PHE A 135 -10.81 -3.17 0.91
C PHE A 135 -11.03 -1.68 0.64
N PHE A 136 -12.09 -1.33 -0.10
CA PHE A 136 -12.37 0.08 -0.37
C PHE A 136 -12.79 0.82 0.90
N ASP A 137 -13.52 0.19 1.80
CA ASP A 137 -13.82 0.75 3.13
C ASP A 137 -12.55 1.01 3.96
N LEU A 138 -11.58 0.10 3.89
CA LEU A 138 -10.28 0.28 4.54
C LEU A 138 -9.46 1.41 3.90
N LEU A 139 -9.43 1.47 2.57
CA LEU A 139 -8.70 2.50 1.83
C LEU A 139 -9.22 3.91 2.13
N LEU A 140 -10.53 4.08 2.22
CA LEU A 140 -11.17 5.36 2.60
C LEU A 140 -10.82 5.77 4.05
N LYS A 141 -10.36 4.85 4.88
CA LYS A 141 -9.83 5.11 6.22
C LYS A 141 -8.32 5.38 6.26
N GLY A 142 -7.66 5.43 5.10
CA GLY A 142 -6.22 5.69 4.99
C GLY A 142 -5.32 4.46 5.12
N ILE A 143 -5.89 3.24 5.02
CA ILE A 143 -5.11 2.01 4.95
C ILE A 143 -4.31 2.00 3.65
N ARG A 144 -3.08 1.48 3.70
CA ARG A 144 -2.16 1.44 2.57
C ARG A 144 -1.55 0.06 2.36
N PHE A 145 -1.25 -0.22 1.09
CA PHE A 145 -0.58 -1.43 0.64
C PHE A 145 0.91 -1.18 0.41
N GLY A 146 1.75 -2.13 0.83
CA GLY A 146 3.09 -2.32 0.29
C GLY A 146 3.08 -3.36 -0.82
N ASN A 147 4.21 -4.00 -1.08
CA ASN A 147 4.27 -5.18 -1.95
C ASN A 147 5.31 -6.20 -1.47
N ALA A 148 5.15 -7.45 -1.90
CA ALA A 148 6.12 -8.51 -1.74
C ALA A 148 6.06 -9.45 -2.95
N PHE A 149 6.59 -9.01 -4.10
CA PHE A 149 6.54 -9.76 -5.36
C PHE A 149 7.86 -10.38 -5.75
N SER A 150 8.93 -9.58 -5.80
CA SER A 150 10.21 -9.99 -6.36
C SER A 150 10.90 -11.05 -5.52
N GLU A 151 11.56 -11.98 -6.19
CA GLU A 151 12.39 -13.01 -5.58
C GLU A 151 13.83 -12.95 -6.11
N LYS A 152 14.78 -13.30 -5.25
CA LYS A 152 16.19 -13.33 -5.62
C LYS A 152 16.53 -14.62 -6.36
N GLY A 153 17.25 -14.48 -7.48
CA GLY A 153 17.75 -15.63 -8.27
C GLY A 153 16.69 -16.33 -9.12
N SER A 154 15.52 -15.71 -9.35
CA SER A 154 14.60 -16.10 -10.40
C SER A 154 15.10 -15.63 -11.76
N GLN A 155 14.89 -16.41 -12.81
CA GLN A 155 15.28 -16.04 -14.18
C GLN A 155 14.31 -15.02 -14.78
N THR A 156 13.04 -15.09 -14.38
CA THR A 156 11.96 -14.20 -14.81
C THR A 156 11.09 -13.81 -13.64
N VAL A 157 10.29 -12.78 -13.79
CA VAL A 157 9.32 -12.34 -12.78
C VAL A 157 8.25 -13.41 -12.49
N ALA A 158 8.03 -14.34 -13.42
CA ALA A 158 7.07 -15.42 -13.29
C ALA A 158 7.66 -16.69 -12.63
N ASP A 159 8.97 -16.75 -12.42
CA ASP A 159 9.66 -17.88 -11.79
C ASP A 159 9.62 -17.72 -10.27
N LEU A 160 8.47 -18.03 -9.68
CA LEU A 160 8.19 -17.88 -8.26
C LEU A 160 8.59 -19.14 -7.48
N LYS A 161 9.30 -18.96 -6.38
CA LYS A 161 9.70 -20.00 -5.42
C LYS A 161 8.88 -19.98 -4.14
N THR A 162 8.28 -18.84 -3.81
CA THR A 162 7.37 -18.72 -2.67
C THR A 162 6.14 -19.57 -2.92
N THR A 163 5.80 -20.44 -1.98
CA THR A 163 4.65 -21.35 -2.07
C THR A 163 3.57 -21.00 -1.05
N ILE A 164 2.31 -21.33 -1.38
CA ILE A 164 1.18 -21.26 -0.48
C ILE A 164 0.45 -22.60 -0.47
N HIS A 165 0.28 -23.18 0.71
CA HIS A 165 -0.38 -24.47 0.90
C HIS A 165 -1.59 -24.33 1.80
N LYS A 166 -2.72 -24.95 1.40
CA LYS A 166 -3.89 -25.03 2.24
C LYS A 166 -3.66 -25.99 3.40
N LYS A 167 -3.96 -25.58 4.63
CA LYS A 167 -3.90 -26.38 5.85
C LYS A 167 -5.28 -26.53 6.45
N GLN A 168 -5.40 -27.36 7.50
CA GLN A 168 -6.66 -27.60 8.20
C GLN A 168 -7.30 -26.32 8.75
N HIS A 169 -6.50 -25.37 9.21
CA HIS A 169 -6.94 -24.10 9.80
C HIS A 169 -6.28 -22.88 9.11
N GLY A 170 -6.43 -22.75 7.78
CA GLY A 170 -5.92 -21.60 7.05
C GLY A 170 -4.94 -21.95 5.94
N TYR A 171 -3.89 -21.15 5.80
CA TYR A 171 -2.87 -21.31 4.77
C TYR A 171 -1.48 -21.12 5.37
N GLU A 172 -0.51 -21.84 4.81
CA GLU A 172 0.90 -21.68 5.12
C GLU A 172 1.59 -21.10 3.89
N ILE A 173 2.33 -20.00 4.08
CA ILE A 173 3.17 -19.38 3.05
C ILE A 173 4.62 -19.59 3.44
N ASN A 174 5.45 -20.08 2.49
CA ASN A 174 6.87 -20.27 2.69
C ASN A 174 7.66 -19.70 1.52
N GLY A 175 8.65 -18.85 1.80
CA GLY A 175 9.52 -18.22 0.80
C GLY A 175 10.10 -16.90 1.28
N GLU A 176 10.89 -16.28 0.39
CA GLU A 176 11.55 -15.00 0.64
C GLU A 176 11.27 -14.02 -0.49
N LYS A 177 10.94 -12.78 -0.14
CA LYS A 177 10.71 -11.70 -1.08
C LYS A 177 11.73 -10.58 -0.88
N PHE A 178 12.14 -9.97 -1.99
CA PHE A 178 13.12 -8.90 -2.03
C PHE A 178 12.53 -7.66 -2.70
N PHE A 179 13.15 -6.51 -2.48
CA PHE A 179 12.68 -5.23 -3.03
C PHE A 179 11.21 -4.94 -2.71
N ALA A 180 10.80 -5.27 -1.49
CA ALA A 180 9.43 -5.14 -1.01
C ALA A 180 9.10 -3.66 -0.71
N THR A 181 8.97 -2.85 -1.76
CA THR A 181 8.72 -1.41 -1.68
C THR A 181 7.49 -1.11 -0.82
N GLY A 182 7.66 -0.24 0.18
CA GLY A 182 6.61 0.18 1.09
C GLY A 182 6.23 -0.83 2.17
N ALA A 183 6.78 -2.07 2.17
CA ALA A 183 6.37 -3.11 3.12
C ALA A 183 6.55 -2.71 4.59
N LEU A 184 7.64 -2.02 4.93
CA LEU A 184 7.89 -1.55 6.31
C LEU A 184 6.88 -0.50 6.80
N LEU A 185 6.14 0.12 5.90
CA LEU A 185 5.21 1.23 6.17
C LEU A 185 3.76 0.84 5.86
N ALA A 186 3.53 -0.40 5.42
CA ALA A 186 2.23 -0.87 4.97
C ALA A 186 1.38 -1.44 6.10
N HIS A 187 0.06 -1.34 5.96
CA HIS A 187 -0.90 -2.07 6.77
C HIS A 187 -1.16 -3.47 6.19
N TRP A 188 -1.10 -3.60 4.87
CA TRP A 188 -1.26 -4.85 4.13
C TRP A 188 -0.14 -5.01 3.12
N ILE A 189 0.36 -6.25 2.99
CA ILE A 189 1.44 -6.57 2.05
C ILE A 189 0.93 -7.66 1.11
N PRO A 190 0.39 -7.29 -0.07
CA PRO A 190 0.06 -8.24 -1.11
C PRO A 190 1.31 -9.03 -1.51
N THR A 191 1.16 -10.36 -1.51
CA THR A 191 2.25 -11.29 -1.77
C THR A 191 1.81 -12.28 -2.85
N VAL A 192 2.69 -12.56 -3.81
CA VAL A 192 2.48 -13.58 -4.83
C VAL A 192 3.18 -14.86 -4.41
N ALA A 193 2.46 -15.98 -4.52
CA ALA A 193 2.96 -17.31 -4.20
C ALA A 193 2.33 -18.33 -5.15
N VAL A 194 3.02 -19.45 -5.39
CA VAL A 194 2.52 -20.56 -6.18
C VAL A 194 1.73 -21.51 -5.27
N ASP A 195 0.53 -21.87 -5.67
CA ASP A 195 -0.30 -22.82 -4.94
C ASP A 195 0.03 -24.29 -5.26
N ASP A 196 -0.72 -25.23 -4.66
CA ASP A 196 -0.52 -26.67 -4.87
C ASP A 196 -0.80 -27.12 -6.32
N ASN A 197 -1.42 -26.27 -7.15
CA ASN A 197 -1.69 -26.53 -8.56
C ASN A 197 -0.67 -25.89 -9.50
N GLY A 198 0.30 -25.16 -8.97
CA GLY A 198 1.29 -24.44 -9.74
C GLY A 198 0.79 -23.11 -10.34
N LEU A 199 -0.25 -22.51 -9.75
CA LEU A 199 -0.89 -21.26 -10.17
C LEU A 199 -0.61 -20.14 -9.18
#